data_1ae109a71825460b28a3a6689280393d
#
_entry.id   1ae109a71825460b28a3a6689280393d
#
_cell.length_a   1.000
_cell.length_b   1.000
_cell.length_c   1.000
_cell.angle_alpha   90.00
_cell.angle_beta   90.00
_cell.angle_gamma   90.00
#
_symmetry.space_group_name_H-M   'P 1'
#
loop_
_entity.id
_entity.type
_entity.pdbx_description
1 polymer ?
#
loop_
_entity_poly.entity_id
_entity_poly.type
_entity_poly.pdbx_seq_one_letter_code
_entity_poly.pdbx_strand_id
1 'polypeptide(L)'
;MSDSKKGNVSIGDPIPPFNATDENGNPVNNESLRGKKNIIFFYGQDDSPTCTKEACNVRDNYKFFTNKGFNIYGVSKDNEKKHKKFIDKYDLPYSLIADTELSMMNAFGFYGPKIFMGKEVTGVYRSTVITDENGIISHIIYDVVSANHSEQIKEAIGL
;
A
#
# COMPACT_ATOMS: atom_id res chain seq x y z
N MET A 1 -13.98 -0.90 -20.17
CA MET A 1 -13.07 -0.18 -19.27
C MET A 1 -12.39 -1.14 -18.32
N SER A 2 -11.10 -1.06 -18.19
CA SER A 2 -10.36 -1.94 -17.29
C SER A 2 -10.65 -1.59 -15.82
N ASP A 3 -10.87 -2.60 -14.98
CA ASP A 3 -11.02 -2.40 -13.54
C ASP A 3 -9.69 -2.01 -12.88
N SER A 4 -8.58 -2.11 -13.59
CA SER A 4 -7.25 -1.83 -13.08
C SER A 4 -7.03 -0.36 -12.72
N LYS A 5 -7.83 0.57 -13.25
CA LYS A 5 -7.63 2.01 -13.02
C LYS A 5 -8.67 2.58 -12.07
N LYS A 6 -8.97 1.85 -11.01
CA LYS A 6 -9.87 2.34 -9.96
C LYS A 6 -9.13 3.25 -9.01
N GLY A 7 -9.82 4.26 -8.49
CA GLY A 7 -9.25 5.20 -7.54
C GLY A 7 -9.66 6.63 -7.82
N ASN A 8 -9.36 7.50 -6.85
CA ASN A 8 -9.69 8.94 -6.90
C ASN A 8 -8.46 9.81 -7.12
N VAL A 9 -7.29 9.22 -7.25
CA VAL A 9 -6.02 9.96 -7.34
C VAL A 9 -5.38 9.74 -8.70
N SER A 10 -4.56 10.69 -9.08
CA SER A 10 -3.82 10.68 -10.35
C SER A 10 -2.38 11.08 -10.09
N ILE A 11 -1.50 10.71 -11.01
CA ILE A 11 -0.10 11.16 -10.99
C ILE A 11 -0.11 12.70 -11.02
N GLY A 12 0.66 13.30 -10.12
CA GLY A 12 0.72 14.76 -9.96
C GLY A 12 -0.16 15.31 -8.86
N ASP A 13 -1.06 14.49 -8.31
CA ASP A 13 -1.90 14.90 -7.18
C ASP A 13 -1.12 14.84 -5.87
N PRO A 14 -1.44 15.72 -4.91
CA PRO A 14 -0.92 15.55 -3.55
C PRO A 14 -1.59 14.33 -2.90
N ILE A 15 -0.90 13.77 -1.89
CA ILE A 15 -1.48 12.70 -1.08
C ILE A 15 -2.76 13.25 -0.45
N PRO A 16 -3.93 12.58 -0.64
CA PRO A 16 -5.19 13.09 -0.09
C PRO A 16 -5.20 13.00 1.44
N PRO A 17 -5.92 13.90 2.12
CA PRO A 17 -6.02 13.85 3.59
C PRO A 17 -6.62 12.55 4.09
N PHE A 18 -5.99 11.96 5.10
CA PHE A 18 -6.49 10.77 5.77
C PHE A 18 -5.93 10.70 7.19
N ASN A 19 -6.53 9.86 8.04
CA ASN A 19 -6.04 9.57 9.39
C ASN A 19 -6.08 8.07 9.62
N ALA A 20 -4.95 7.53 10.05
CA ALA A 20 -4.82 6.11 10.40
C ALA A 20 -3.73 5.96 11.45
N THR A 21 -3.38 4.73 11.81
CA THR A 21 -2.26 4.44 12.72
C THR A 21 -1.38 3.37 12.13
N ASP A 22 -0.13 3.31 12.58
CA ASP A 22 0.76 2.20 12.23
C ASP A 22 0.55 1.03 13.21
N GLU A 23 1.36 -0.01 13.09
CA GLU A 23 1.26 -1.21 13.94
C GLU A 23 1.50 -0.93 15.42
N ASN A 24 2.12 0.18 15.75
CA ASN A 24 2.40 0.59 17.13
C ASN A 24 1.39 1.63 17.66
N GLY A 25 0.37 1.95 16.88
CA GLY A 25 -0.63 2.94 17.26
C GLY A 25 -0.20 4.39 17.03
N ASN A 26 0.93 4.62 16.37
CA ASN A 26 1.39 5.97 16.06
C ASN A 26 0.57 6.56 14.93
N PRO A 27 0.17 7.84 15.01
CA PRO A 27 -0.62 8.46 13.95
C PRO A 27 0.12 8.49 12.60
N VAL A 28 -0.60 8.17 11.54
CA VAL A 28 -0.12 8.30 10.15
C VAL A 28 -1.16 9.08 9.38
N ASN A 29 -0.75 10.13 8.69
CA ASN A 29 -1.63 10.96 7.88
C ASN A 29 -0.86 11.52 6.67
N ASN A 30 -1.54 12.29 5.84
CA ASN A 30 -0.91 12.87 4.65
C ASN A 30 0.29 13.77 4.99
N GLU A 31 0.25 14.48 6.12
CA GLU A 31 1.37 15.33 6.53
C GLU A 31 2.57 14.52 6.99
N SER A 32 2.36 13.42 7.72
CA SER A 32 3.46 12.58 8.22
C SER A 32 4.22 11.87 7.11
N LEU A 33 3.62 11.73 5.93
CA LEU A 33 4.26 11.09 4.77
C LEU A 33 5.08 12.07 3.93
N ARG A 34 5.00 13.35 4.19
CA ARG A 34 5.80 14.35 3.49
C ARG A 34 7.24 14.35 3.98
N GLY A 35 8.14 14.83 3.12
CA GLY A 35 9.57 14.92 3.44
C GLY A 35 10.37 13.69 3.07
N LYS A 36 9.70 12.65 2.60
CA LYS A 36 10.35 11.39 2.18
C LYS A 36 9.63 10.81 0.99
N LYS A 37 10.36 10.03 0.19
CA LYS A 37 9.76 9.25 -0.89
C LYS A 37 9.12 8.01 -0.28
N ASN A 38 7.93 7.66 -0.72
CA ASN A 38 7.16 6.54 -0.14
C ASN A 38 6.71 5.57 -1.21
N ILE A 39 6.73 4.28 -0.86
CA ILE A 39 6.07 3.22 -1.61
C ILE A 39 4.95 2.71 -0.70
N ILE A 40 3.71 2.87 -1.13
CA ILE A 40 2.53 2.55 -0.33
C ILE A 40 1.71 1.52 -1.10
N PHE A 41 1.59 0.30 -0.57
CA PHE A 41 0.81 -0.74 -1.23
C PHE A 41 -0.43 -1.09 -0.42
N PHE A 42 -1.56 -1.13 -1.12
CA PHE A 42 -2.86 -1.43 -0.54
C PHE A 42 -3.19 -2.90 -0.79
N TYR A 43 -3.51 -3.65 0.25
CA TYR A 43 -3.79 -5.08 0.16
C TYR A 43 -5.03 -5.45 0.98
N GLY A 44 -5.54 -6.68 0.76
CA GLY A 44 -6.83 -7.07 1.31
C GLY A 44 -6.80 -7.43 2.78
N GLN A 45 -5.88 -8.30 3.19
CA GLN A 45 -5.92 -8.88 4.54
C GLN A 45 -4.58 -9.48 4.92
N ASP A 46 -4.19 -9.28 6.18
CA ASP A 46 -2.98 -9.88 6.74
C ASP A 46 -3.05 -11.40 6.67
N ASP A 47 -1.92 -12.00 6.32
CA ASP A 47 -1.72 -13.45 6.31
C ASP A 47 -2.62 -14.23 5.32
N SER A 48 -3.30 -13.58 4.40
CA SER A 48 -3.90 -14.29 3.27
C SER A 48 -2.79 -14.75 2.32
N PRO A 49 -2.97 -15.85 1.56
CA PRO A 49 -1.90 -16.38 0.71
C PRO A 49 -1.33 -15.38 -0.28
N THR A 50 -2.19 -14.66 -0.97
CA THR A 50 -1.77 -13.67 -1.97
C THR A 50 -1.09 -12.46 -1.33
N CYS A 51 -1.64 -11.97 -0.23
CA CYS A 51 -1.08 -10.81 0.47
C CYS A 51 0.25 -11.15 1.13
N THR A 52 0.40 -12.38 1.61
CA THR A 52 1.67 -12.85 2.16
C THR A 52 2.75 -12.89 1.09
N LYS A 53 2.43 -13.37 -0.11
CA LYS A 53 3.39 -13.36 -1.24
C LYS A 53 3.83 -11.93 -1.57
N GLU A 54 2.90 -11.01 -1.61
CA GLU A 54 3.20 -9.60 -1.89
C GLU A 54 4.09 -9.00 -0.81
N ALA A 55 3.72 -9.17 0.45
CA ALA A 55 4.47 -8.62 1.58
C ALA A 55 5.89 -9.16 1.65
N CYS A 56 6.07 -10.47 1.44
CA CYS A 56 7.39 -11.10 1.45
C CYS A 56 8.23 -10.71 0.23
N ASN A 57 7.60 -10.51 -0.92
CA ASN A 57 8.29 -10.03 -2.11
C ASN A 57 8.89 -8.64 -1.86
N VAL A 58 8.13 -7.75 -1.25
CA VAL A 58 8.61 -6.40 -0.87
C VAL A 58 9.69 -6.51 0.20
N ARG A 59 9.50 -7.37 1.21
CA ARG A 59 10.51 -7.62 2.26
C ARG A 59 11.86 -8.01 1.66
N ASP A 60 11.85 -8.92 0.70
CA ASP A 60 13.08 -9.44 0.09
C ASP A 60 13.82 -8.37 -0.72
N ASN A 61 13.15 -7.29 -1.08
CA ASN A 61 13.73 -6.18 -1.83
C ASN A 61 13.81 -4.88 -1.00
N TYR A 62 13.58 -4.97 0.29
CA TYR A 62 13.50 -3.80 1.19
C TYR A 62 14.74 -2.91 1.11
N LYS A 63 15.93 -3.51 1.23
CA LYS A 63 17.20 -2.75 1.20
C LYS A 63 17.41 -2.04 -0.13
N PHE A 64 17.00 -2.66 -1.22
CA PHE A 64 17.09 -2.04 -2.53
C PHE A 64 16.33 -0.70 -2.55
N PHE A 65 15.10 -0.72 -2.06
CA PHE A 65 14.26 0.49 -2.06
C PHE A 65 14.72 1.53 -1.03
N THR A 66 15.10 1.10 0.16
CA THR A 66 15.55 2.03 1.20
C THR A 66 16.87 2.69 0.82
N ASN A 67 17.75 1.99 0.11
CA ASN A 67 18.99 2.56 -0.41
C ASN A 67 18.72 3.65 -1.47
N LYS A 68 17.54 3.61 -2.10
CA LYS A 68 17.11 4.65 -3.04
C LYS A 68 16.33 5.78 -2.35
N GLY A 69 16.22 5.76 -1.04
CA GLY A 69 15.56 6.81 -0.27
C GLY A 69 14.07 6.63 -0.04
N PHE A 70 13.53 5.43 -0.31
CA PHE A 70 12.11 5.16 -0.14
C PHE A 70 11.79 4.59 1.23
N ASN A 71 10.71 5.07 1.85
CA ASN A 71 10.03 4.38 2.93
C ASN A 71 8.96 3.48 2.32
N ILE A 72 8.65 2.39 3.01
CA ILE A 72 7.67 1.42 2.53
C ILE A 72 6.57 1.26 3.58
N TYR A 73 5.32 1.29 3.13
CA TYR A 73 4.14 1.08 3.96
C TYR A 73 3.19 0.12 3.26
N GLY A 74 2.73 -0.90 4.00
CA GLY A 74 1.57 -1.68 3.58
C GLY A 74 0.33 -1.13 4.25
N VAL A 75 -0.82 -1.20 3.59
CA VAL A 75 -2.08 -0.68 4.09
C VAL A 75 -3.16 -1.73 3.96
N SER A 76 -3.83 -2.05 5.06
CA SER A 76 -5.05 -2.86 5.03
C SER A 76 -6.00 -2.39 6.13
N LYS A 77 -7.21 -2.95 6.16
CA LYS A 77 -8.19 -2.63 7.20
C LYS A 77 -7.98 -3.40 8.51
N ASP A 78 -6.98 -4.27 8.55
CA ASP A 78 -6.64 -5.00 9.76
C ASP A 78 -6.15 -4.06 10.85
N ASN A 79 -6.36 -4.44 12.13
CA ASN A 79 -5.97 -3.60 13.24
C ASN A 79 -4.47 -3.76 13.59
N GLU A 80 -4.00 -2.95 14.51
CA GLU A 80 -2.60 -2.91 14.92
C GLU A 80 -2.11 -4.25 15.45
N LYS A 81 -2.95 -4.96 16.20
CA LYS A 81 -2.60 -6.26 16.76
C LYS A 81 -2.35 -7.31 15.68
N LYS A 82 -3.21 -7.35 14.67
CA LYS A 82 -3.04 -8.24 13.51
C LYS A 82 -1.79 -7.87 12.71
N HIS A 83 -1.55 -6.58 12.52
CA HIS A 83 -0.36 -6.11 11.81
C HIS A 83 0.92 -6.53 12.54
N LYS A 84 0.97 -6.41 13.86
CA LYS A 84 2.13 -6.87 14.64
C LYS A 84 2.37 -8.36 14.46
N LYS A 85 1.32 -9.16 14.48
CA LYS A 85 1.44 -10.62 14.24
C LYS A 85 1.99 -10.92 12.85
N PHE A 86 1.51 -10.22 11.85
CA PHE A 86 1.96 -10.41 10.47
C PHE A 86 3.43 -10.03 10.32
N ILE A 87 3.81 -8.88 10.86
CA ILE A 87 5.21 -8.42 10.88
C ILE A 87 6.11 -9.45 11.57
N ASP A 88 5.72 -9.93 12.75
CA ASP A 88 6.52 -10.88 13.52
C ASP A 88 6.63 -12.23 12.81
N LYS A 89 5.54 -12.69 12.20
CA LYS A 89 5.51 -13.99 11.53
C LYS A 89 6.44 -14.07 10.32
N TYR A 90 6.54 -12.99 9.57
CA TYR A 90 7.31 -12.96 8.31
C TYR A 90 8.51 -12.02 8.35
N ASP A 91 8.87 -11.50 9.52
CA ASP A 91 10.01 -10.58 9.69
C ASP A 91 9.94 -9.40 8.71
N LEU A 92 8.78 -8.75 8.65
CA LEU A 92 8.59 -7.61 7.76
C LEU A 92 9.36 -6.40 8.30
N PRO A 93 10.26 -5.79 7.53
CA PRO A 93 11.11 -4.69 8.01
C PRO A 93 10.48 -3.31 7.84
N TYR A 94 9.23 -3.24 7.42
CA TYR A 94 8.52 -1.98 7.17
C TYR A 94 7.23 -1.93 7.95
N SER A 95 6.65 -0.73 8.06
CA SER A 95 5.41 -0.52 8.81
C SER A 95 4.18 -0.92 8.04
N LEU A 96 3.16 -1.33 8.78
CA LEU A 96 1.83 -1.61 8.24
C LEU A 96 0.85 -0.60 8.82
N ILE A 97 0.08 0.04 7.96
CA ILE A 97 -0.92 1.03 8.37
C ILE A 97 -2.25 0.32 8.64
N ALA A 98 -2.77 0.53 9.84
CA ALA A 98 -4.04 -0.02 10.28
C ALA A 98 -5.16 0.95 9.90
N ASP A 99 -5.75 0.77 8.72
CA ASP A 99 -6.81 1.63 8.20
C ASP A 99 -8.19 1.07 8.55
N THR A 100 -8.43 0.86 9.85
CA THR A 100 -9.64 0.19 10.34
C THR A 100 -10.91 0.96 10.02
N GLU A 101 -10.84 2.27 9.89
CA GLU A 101 -11.97 3.15 9.55
C GLU A 101 -12.08 3.38 8.04
N LEU A 102 -11.21 2.77 7.25
CA LEU A 102 -11.14 2.94 5.79
C LEU A 102 -10.88 4.38 5.34
N SER A 103 -10.33 5.21 6.23
CA SER A 103 -10.04 6.62 5.95
C SER A 103 -9.09 6.78 4.76
N MET A 104 -7.97 6.05 4.80
CA MET A 104 -6.96 6.11 3.75
C MET A 104 -7.45 5.46 2.46
N MET A 105 -8.04 4.27 2.56
CA MET A 105 -8.56 3.57 1.38
C MET A 105 -9.63 4.38 0.64
N ASN A 106 -10.54 5.01 1.38
CA ASN A 106 -11.57 5.85 0.78
C ASN A 106 -10.99 7.14 0.21
N ALA A 107 -10.00 7.74 0.89
CA ALA A 107 -9.36 8.95 0.39
C ALA A 107 -8.68 8.71 -0.96
N PHE A 108 -8.00 7.58 -1.12
CA PHE A 108 -7.37 7.20 -2.39
C PHE A 108 -8.36 6.61 -3.40
N GLY A 109 -9.54 6.20 -2.95
CA GLY A 109 -10.54 5.56 -3.81
C GLY A 109 -10.23 4.11 -4.14
N PHE A 110 -9.48 3.42 -3.28
CA PHE A 110 -9.07 2.03 -3.53
C PHE A 110 -9.91 1.00 -2.75
N TYR A 111 -11.13 1.38 -2.37
CA TYR A 111 -12.05 0.47 -1.69
C TYR A 111 -13.46 0.64 -2.26
N GLY A 112 -14.11 -0.45 -2.56
CA GLY A 112 -15.46 -0.41 -3.11
C GLY A 112 -15.89 -1.71 -3.73
N PRO A 113 -16.98 -1.68 -4.54
CA PRO A 113 -17.49 -2.89 -5.20
C PRO A 113 -16.51 -3.45 -6.22
N LYS A 114 -16.40 -4.77 -6.24
CA LYS A 114 -15.54 -5.47 -7.21
C LYS A 114 -16.08 -6.88 -7.42
N ILE A 115 -15.66 -7.53 -8.50
CA ILE A 115 -15.99 -8.92 -8.77
C ILE A 115 -14.84 -9.79 -8.29
N PHE A 116 -15.15 -10.76 -7.44
CA PHE A 116 -14.17 -11.72 -6.93
C PHE A 116 -14.78 -13.13 -7.02
N MET A 117 -14.12 -14.00 -7.77
CA MET A 117 -14.57 -15.39 -8.01
C MET A 117 -16.01 -15.45 -8.52
N GLY A 118 -16.36 -14.55 -9.46
CA GLY A 118 -17.68 -14.49 -10.08
C GLY A 118 -18.77 -13.85 -9.25
N LYS A 119 -18.45 -13.34 -8.06
CA LYS A 119 -19.41 -12.69 -7.17
C LYS A 119 -19.05 -11.22 -6.94
N GLU A 120 -20.09 -10.39 -6.80
CA GLU A 120 -19.90 -9.01 -6.42
C GLU A 120 -19.61 -8.93 -4.92
N VAL A 121 -18.48 -8.33 -4.57
CA VAL A 121 -18.04 -8.13 -3.17
C VAL A 121 -17.57 -6.70 -3.01
N THR A 122 -17.42 -6.24 -1.76
CA THR A 122 -16.82 -4.96 -1.46
C THR A 122 -15.45 -5.21 -0.83
N GLY A 123 -14.43 -4.57 -1.36
CA GLY A 123 -13.09 -4.78 -0.85
C GLY A 123 -12.07 -3.80 -1.43
N VAL A 124 -10.81 -4.04 -1.13
CA VAL A 124 -9.71 -3.20 -1.59
C VAL A 124 -9.42 -3.46 -3.07
N TYR A 125 -9.12 -2.39 -3.78
CA TYR A 125 -8.54 -2.49 -5.13
C TYR A 125 -7.02 -2.51 -4.96
N ARG A 126 -6.40 -3.68 -5.17
CA ARG A 126 -4.95 -3.84 -5.01
C ARG A 126 -4.21 -2.86 -5.89
N SER A 127 -3.47 -1.98 -5.26
CA SER A 127 -2.76 -0.91 -5.96
C SER A 127 -1.57 -0.47 -5.14
N THR A 128 -0.62 0.18 -5.81
CA THR A 128 0.57 0.74 -5.16
C THR A 128 0.74 2.16 -5.63
N VAL A 129 0.94 3.07 -4.67
CA VAL A 129 1.19 4.47 -4.93
C VAL A 129 2.61 4.79 -4.53
N ILE A 130 3.32 5.50 -5.39
CA ILE A 130 4.67 5.97 -5.10
C ILE A 130 4.62 7.50 -5.05
N THR A 131 5.17 8.07 -3.99
CA THR A 131 5.15 9.52 -3.78
C THR A 131 6.57 10.07 -3.68
N ASP A 132 6.72 11.36 -4.03
CA ASP A 132 7.99 12.06 -3.89
C ASP A 132 8.08 12.75 -2.52
N GLU A 133 9.18 13.46 -2.30
CA GLU A 133 9.47 14.14 -1.02
C GLU A 133 8.52 15.30 -0.73
N ASN A 134 7.83 15.81 -1.74
CA ASN A 134 6.86 16.90 -1.58
C ASN A 134 5.45 16.39 -1.29
N GLY A 135 5.28 15.07 -1.15
CA GLY A 135 3.96 14.48 -0.94
C GLY A 135 3.12 14.42 -2.19
N ILE A 136 3.77 14.41 -3.36
CA ILE A 136 3.09 14.35 -4.66
C ILE A 136 3.18 12.94 -5.20
N ILE A 137 2.07 12.42 -5.71
CA ILE A 137 2.02 11.08 -6.31
C ILE A 137 2.79 11.09 -7.62
N SER A 138 3.84 10.29 -7.70
CA SER A 138 4.70 10.20 -8.89
C SER A 138 4.36 9.02 -9.78
N HIS A 139 3.86 7.93 -9.19
CA HIS A 139 3.52 6.71 -9.93
C HIS A 139 2.37 5.99 -9.25
N ILE A 140 1.56 5.27 -10.03
CA ILE A 140 0.48 4.42 -9.53
C ILE A 140 0.54 3.10 -10.29
N ILE A 141 0.53 1.99 -9.53
CA ILE A 141 0.44 0.64 -10.10
C ILE A 141 -0.94 0.11 -9.76
N TYR A 142 -1.76 -0.15 -10.78
CA TYR A 142 -3.14 -0.61 -10.59
C TYR A 142 -3.26 -2.15 -10.59
N ASP A 143 -2.49 -2.81 -11.44
CA ASP A 143 -2.57 -4.27 -11.63
C ASP A 143 -1.40 -4.94 -10.91
N VAL A 144 -1.47 -4.98 -9.57
CA VAL A 144 -0.41 -5.55 -8.75
C VAL A 144 -0.38 -7.08 -8.89
N VAL A 145 0.79 -7.61 -9.27
CA VAL A 145 1.06 -9.04 -9.30
C VAL A 145 1.86 -9.39 -8.06
N SER A 146 1.26 -10.13 -7.13
CA SER A 146 1.82 -10.36 -5.78
C SER A 146 3.24 -10.91 -5.78
N ALA A 147 3.53 -11.90 -6.60
CA ALA A 147 4.86 -12.54 -6.66
C ALA A 147 5.88 -11.70 -7.44
N ASN A 148 5.45 -10.64 -8.12
CA ASN A 148 6.31 -9.82 -8.97
C ASN A 148 6.21 -8.32 -8.61
N HIS A 149 5.72 -8.02 -7.44
CA HIS A 149 5.39 -6.65 -7.03
C HIS A 149 6.62 -5.74 -7.02
N SER A 150 7.74 -6.21 -6.48
CA SER A 150 8.97 -5.41 -6.43
C SER A 150 9.50 -5.09 -7.83
N GLU A 151 9.38 -6.02 -8.78
CA GLU A 151 9.79 -5.77 -10.16
C GLU A 151 8.87 -4.71 -10.82
N GLN A 152 7.58 -4.76 -10.54
CA GLN A 152 6.64 -3.74 -11.01
C GLN A 152 7.01 -2.35 -10.47
N ILE A 153 7.40 -2.28 -9.19
CA ILE A 153 7.82 -1.01 -8.57
C ILE A 153 9.11 -0.51 -9.21
N LYS A 154 10.10 -1.38 -9.40
CA LYS A 154 11.37 -1.02 -10.03
C LYS A 154 11.15 -0.49 -11.45
N GLU A 155 10.31 -1.14 -12.22
CA GLU A 155 9.98 -0.71 -13.56
C GLU A 155 9.31 0.67 -13.55
N ALA A 156 8.36 0.89 -12.64
CA ALA A 156 7.64 2.15 -12.52
C ALA A 156 8.58 3.33 -12.23
N ILE A 157 9.58 3.12 -11.37
CA ILE A 157 10.53 4.19 -11.00
C ILE A 157 11.77 4.23 -11.90
N GLY A 158 11.80 3.43 -12.96
CA GLY A 158 12.85 3.48 -13.96
C GLY A 158 14.14 2.73 -13.60
N LEU A 159 14.04 1.70 -12.77
CA LEU A 159 15.21 0.93 -12.30
C LEU A 159 15.25 -0.50 -12.83
#